data_55f03d7c7619c8c95336bab1ccfff3c7
#
_entry.id   55f03d7c7619c8c95336bab1ccfff3c7
#
_cell.length_a   1.000
_cell.length_b   1.000
_cell.length_c   1.000
_cell.angle_alpha   90.00
_cell.angle_beta   90.00
_cell.angle_gamma   90.00
#
_symmetry.space_group_name_H-M   'P 1'
#
loop_
_entity.id
_entity.type
_entity.pdbx_description
1 polymer ?
#
loop_
_entity_poly.entity_id
_entity_poly.type
_entity_poly.pdbx_seq_one_letter_code
_entity_poly.pdbx_strand_id
1 'polypeptide(L)'
;MTDVFSIPSYRFPEGFLWGSATAAHQIEGNNIHSDKWKSEQDTRKIYPDAEASGMACNHYNMVEEDVALIKTLGHGAFRLGVEWARIQPCEGVFDQEATEHYLKELALLKENGIKTFVTLVHFSVPQWFAEKEGWGNLENYKYFEAYLHYIVPKIAPLVDFWCVFNEFNLEMGEVGLKRKFNQVICHARAYHLIKQYSSAPVSTAHALIHHFAKRQYDAFDKAAQAWTDVLMHEYFFHAIRTGELVVPTVGSVFDKEIKDTCDYWAINLYTRELVDTRVPNMNGARFPFNKMQMISMPFYHEEFFPEAMYHCLNRLKDRPVYITENGVSAKNDEFRLVYIAEYLCALSEAIKDGVDVRGYLHWSLMDNWEWGSYIPQFGLVGVDREHDFKRMPKPSAYFYREIIEHNGYEPEMLKKYLKELPRLS
;
A
#
# COMPACT_ATOMS: atom_id res chain seq x y z
N MET A 1 13.58 -20.69 -12.45
CA MET A 1 13.72 -20.29 -11.03
C MET A 1 15.18 -20.47 -10.65
N THR A 2 15.82 -19.42 -10.18
CA THR A 2 17.07 -19.52 -9.46
C THR A 2 16.82 -20.49 -8.29
N ASP A 3 17.80 -21.30 -7.92
CA ASP A 3 17.70 -22.13 -6.72
C ASP A 3 17.54 -21.19 -5.52
N VAL A 4 16.35 -21.16 -4.92
CA VAL A 4 16.04 -20.26 -3.80
C VAL A 4 16.95 -20.46 -2.58
N PHE A 5 17.60 -21.64 -2.49
CA PHE A 5 18.60 -21.89 -1.47
C PHE A 5 19.97 -21.30 -1.80
N SER A 6 20.15 -20.76 -3.02
CA SER A 6 21.34 -20.05 -3.47
C SER A 6 21.22 -18.52 -3.38
N ILE A 7 20.13 -17.99 -2.83
CA ILE A 7 20.00 -16.55 -2.55
C ILE A 7 21.15 -16.13 -1.64
N PRO A 8 21.99 -15.16 -2.04
CA PRO A 8 23.13 -14.76 -1.24
C PRO A 8 22.70 -14.05 0.05
N SER A 9 23.56 -14.09 1.06
CA SER A 9 23.38 -13.28 2.26
C SER A 9 23.39 -11.80 1.93
N TYR A 10 22.51 -11.02 2.58
CA TYR A 10 22.49 -9.57 2.45
C TYR A 10 22.19 -8.89 3.80
N ARG A 11 22.61 -7.64 3.91
CA ARG A 11 22.35 -6.79 5.09
C ARG A 11 21.74 -5.47 4.64
N PHE A 12 20.91 -4.91 5.51
CA PHE A 12 20.33 -3.60 5.34
C PHE A 12 21.10 -2.54 6.13
N PRO A 13 20.97 -1.25 5.77
CA PRO A 13 21.59 -0.16 6.53
C PRO A 13 21.18 -0.18 8.01
N GLU A 14 22.03 0.35 8.87
CA GLU A 14 21.70 0.56 10.27
C GLU A 14 20.50 1.54 10.38
N GLY A 15 19.57 1.25 11.29
CA GLY A 15 18.35 2.03 11.45
C GLY A 15 17.27 1.78 10.40
N PHE A 16 17.42 0.75 9.55
CA PHE A 16 16.39 0.36 8.58
C PHE A 16 15.10 -0.02 9.30
N LEU A 17 13.98 0.59 8.90
CA LEU A 17 12.68 0.37 9.54
C LEU A 17 11.98 -0.87 8.96
N TRP A 18 11.75 -1.85 9.81
CA TRP A 18 11.03 -3.07 9.49
C TRP A 18 9.64 -3.05 10.09
N GLY A 19 8.64 -3.50 9.33
CA GLY A 19 7.28 -3.58 9.87
C GLY A 19 6.27 -4.21 8.93
N SER A 20 5.02 -3.88 9.15
CA SER A 20 3.90 -4.33 8.32
C SER A 20 2.92 -3.19 8.07
N ALA A 21 2.07 -3.39 7.07
CA ALA A 21 1.06 -2.44 6.65
C ALA A 21 -0.35 -3.04 6.77
N THR A 22 -1.34 -2.18 6.94
CA THR A 22 -2.76 -2.48 6.92
C THR A 22 -3.56 -1.31 6.33
N ALA A 23 -4.87 -1.52 6.11
CA ALA A 23 -5.82 -0.46 5.76
C ALA A 23 -7.07 -0.56 6.64
N ALA A 24 -7.56 0.56 7.14
CA ALA A 24 -8.65 0.63 8.09
C ALA A 24 -9.90 -0.14 7.64
N HIS A 25 -10.39 0.13 6.43
CA HIS A 25 -11.59 -0.54 5.91
C HIS A 25 -11.43 -2.06 5.78
N GLN A 26 -10.20 -2.55 5.52
CA GLN A 26 -9.92 -3.97 5.31
C GLN A 26 -9.78 -4.77 6.61
N ILE A 27 -9.48 -4.12 7.74
CA ILE A 27 -9.20 -4.83 9.00
C ILE A 27 -10.11 -4.46 10.17
N GLU A 28 -10.63 -3.24 10.24
CA GLU A 28 -11.31 -2.74 11.44
C GLU A 28 -12.69 -3.34 11.67
N GLY A 29 -13.46 -3.53 10.60
CA GLY A 29 -14.85 -3.98 10.64
C GLY A 29 -15.86 -2.85 10.82
N ASN A 30 -17.09 -3.07 10.34
CA ASN A 30 -18.23 -2.16 10.49
C ASN A 30 -17.97 -0.69 10.10
N ASN A 31 -17.25 -0.46 9.01
CA ASN A 31 -17.02 0.90 8.48
C ASN A 31 -18.25 1.41 7.70
N ILE A 32 -19.39 1.46 8.38
CA ILE A 32 -20.74 1.62 7.80
C ILE A 32 -21.01 2.97 7.13
N HIS A 33 -20.20 3.98 7.43
CA HIS A 33 -20.35 5.33 6.87
C HIS A 33 -19.49 5.57 5.63
N SER A 34 -18.74 4.55 5.18
CA SER A 34 -17.87 4.66 4.01
C SER A 34 -18.61 4.37 2.69
N ASP A 35 -18.09 4.95 1.61
CA ASP A 35 -18.53 4.66 0.25
C ASP A 35 -18.28 3.18 -0.12
N LYS A 36 -17.24 2.57 0.42
CA LYS A 36 -16.93 1.15 0.19
C LYS A 36 -17.98 0.24 0.80
N TRP A 37 -18.38 0.50 2.05
CA TRP A 37 -19.49 -0.23 2.67
C TRP A 37 -20.76 -0.18 1.83
N LYS A 38 -21.13 1.03 1.35
CA LYS A 38 -22.29 1.21 0.48
C LYS A 38 -22.16 0.41 -0.83
N SER A 39 -20.99 0.48 -1.45
CA SER A 39 -20.69 -0.25 -2.69
C SER A 39 -20.78 -1.77 -2.50
N GLU A 40 -20.32 -2.31 -1.37
CA GLU A 40 -20.46 -3.74 -1.03
C GLU A 40 -21.92 -4.16 -0.93
N GLN A 41 -22.76 -3.37 -0.27
CA GLN A 41 -24.18 -3.65 -0.15
C GLN A 41 -24.87 -3.63 -1.52
N ASP A 42 -24.52 -2.68 -2.38
CA ASP A 42 -25.06 -2.62 -3.73
C ASP A 42 -24.57 -3.79 -4.61
N THR A 43 -23.32 -4.18 -4.49
CA THR A 43 -22.76 -5.35 -5.17
C THR A 43 -23.51 -6.63 -4.78
N ARG A 44 -23.81 -6.82 -3.50
CA ARG A 44 -24.54 -8.01 -3.00
C ARG A 44 -25.99 -8.08 -3.46
N LYS A 45 -26.61 -6.97 -3.82
CA LYS A 45 -27.94 -6.99 -4.46
C LYS A 45 -27.92 -7.66 -5.84
N ILE A 46 -26.78 -7.56 -6.54
CA ILE A 46 -26.58 -8.14 -7.88
C ILE A 46 -25.94 -9.52 -7.78
N TYR A 47 -24.97 -9.67 -6.88
CA TYR A 47 -24.19 -10.87 -6.64
C TYR A 47 -24.33 -11.29 -5.15
N PRO A 48 -25.37 -12.03 -4.76
CA PRO A 48 -25.66 -12.35 -3.36
C PRO A 48 -24.53 -13.07 -2.63
N ASP A 49 -23.70 -13.81 -3.35
CA ASP A 49 -22.55 -14.56 -2.82
C ASP A 49 -21.27 -13.72 -2.67
N ALA A 50 -21.31 -12.43 -3.05
CA ALA A 50 -20.17 -11.54 -2.86
C ALA A 50 -19.91 -11.32 -1.36
N GLU A 51 -18.65 -11.43 -0.96
CA GLU A 51 -18.24 -11.25 0.43
C GLU A 51 -18.17 -9.75 0.77
N ALA A 52 -18.87 -9.35 1.81
CA ALA A 52 -18.77 -8.00 2.36
C ALA A 52 -17.69 -7.95 3.44
N SER A 53 -17.12 -6.76 3.68
CA SER A 53 -16.12 -6.56 4.72
C SER A 53 -16.65 -6.92 6.12
N GLY A 54 -17.89 -6.57 6.44
CA GLY A 54 -18.53 -6.91 7.72
C GLY A 54 -17.68 -6.51 8.91
N MET A 55 -17.36 -7.50 9.78
CA MET A 55 -16.42 -7.32 10.89
C MET A 55 -14.95 -7.32 10.47
N ALA A 56 -14.64 -7.58 9.22
CA ALA A 56 -13.28 -7.69 8.68
C ALA A 56 -12.37 -8.58 9.55
N CYS A 57 -11.35 -7.99 10.18
CA CYS A 57 -10.51 -8.66 11.16
C CYS A 57 -10.87 -8.29 12.62
N ASN A 58 -11.91 -7.49 12.81
CA ASN A 58 -12.31 -6.96 14.13
C ASN A 58 -11.20 -6.15 14.84
N HIS A 59 -10.27 -5.60 14.06
CA HIS A 59 -9.13 -4.86 14.61
C HIS A 59 -9.55 -3.70 15.50
N TYR A 60 -10.64 -3.00 15.13
CA TYR A 60 -11.16 -1.86 15.92
C TYR A 60 -11.39 -2.21 17.39
N ASN A 61 -11.79 -3.45 17.68
CA ASN A 61 -12.01 -3.92 19.05
C ASN A 61 -10.82 -4.68 19.65
N MET A 62 -9.77 -4.97 18.87
CA MET A 62 -8.64 -5.83 19.24
C MET A 62 -7.29 -5.11 19.16
N VAL A 63 -7.29 -3.78 19.28
CA VAL A 63 -6.08 -2.95 19.13
C VAL A 63 -4.96 -3.38 20.09
N GLU A 64 -5.28 -3.62 21.36
CA GLU A 64 -4.26 -4.01 22.34
C GLU A 64 -3.60 -5.35 22.01
N GLU A 65 -4.39 -6.32 21.55
CA GLU A 65 -3.90 -7.63 21.15
C GLU A 65 -3.02 -7.54 19.89
N ASP A 66 -3.48 -6.76 18.90
CA ASP A 66 -2.75 -6.60 17.66
C ASP A 66 -1.45 -5.80 17.83
N VAL A 67 -1.42 -4.77 18.68
CA VAL A 67 -0.18 -4.06 19.01
C VAL A 67 0.79 -4.96 19.78
N ALA A 68 0.31 -5.78 20.71
CA ALA A 68 1.14 -6.76 21.40
C ALA A 68 1.70 -7.81 20.42
N LEU A 69 0.93 -8.21 19.42
CA LEU A 69 1.36 -9.13 18.37
C LEU A 69 2.44 -8.49 17.47
N ILE A 70 2.25 -7.25 17.01
CA ILE A 70 3.22 -6.48 16.23
C ILE A 70 4.57 -6.44 16.97
N LYS A 71 4.56 -6.12 18.26
CA LYS A 71 5.76 -6.12 19.11
C LYS A 71 6.40 -7.50 19.22
N THR A 72 5.58 -8.55 19.42
CA THR A 72 6.05 -9.94 19.55
C THR A 72 6.73 -10.41 18.25
N LEU A 73 6.25 -9.96 17.10
CA LEU A 73 6.83 -10.24 15.79
C LEU A 73 8.05 -9.35 15.47
N GLY A 74 8.46 -8.48 16.39
CA GLY A 74 9.67 -7.65 16.26
C GLY A 74 9.52 -6.48 15.29
N HIS A 75 8.29 -6.11 14.89
CA HIS A 75 8.09 -4.98 13.99
C HIS A 75 8.41 -3.66 14.69
N GLY A 76 9.33 -2.88 14.12
CA GLY A 76 9.69 -1.54 14.57
C GLY A 76 8.84 -0.42 13.95
N ALA A 77 8.01 -0.75 12.95
CA ALA A 77 7.11 0.18 12.30
C ALA A 77 5.77 -0.49 11.95
N PHE A 78 4.71 0.31 11.92
CA PHE A 78 3.37 -0.14 11.53
C PHE A 78 2.66 0.94 10.70
N ARG A 79 2.07 0.54 9.56
CA ARG A 79 1.24 1.42 8.76
C ARG A 79 -0.22 1.09 8.97
N LEU A 80 -0.98 2.11 9.34
CA LEU A 80 -2.41 2.05 9.64
C LEU A 80 -3.15 3.19 8.96
N GLY A 81 -4.46 3.03 8.81
CA GLY A 81 -5.37 4.10 8.36
C GLY A 81 -6.02 4.81 9.54
N VAL A 82 -6.20 6.13 9.44
CA VAL A 82 -7.17 6.87 10.26
C VAL A 82 -8.40 7.12 9.39
N GLU A 83 -9.44 6.34 9.62
CA GLU A 83 -10.59 6.25 8.71
C GLU A 83 -11.45 7.52 8.76
N TRP A 84 -11.42 8.30 7.69
CA TRP A 84 -12.17 9.53 7.57
C TRP A 84 -13.68 9.31 7.73
N ALA A 85 -14.22 8.22 7.20
CA ALA A 85 -15.65 7.91 7.31
C ALA A 85 -16.11 7.66 8.76
N ARG A 86 -15.21 7.22 9.65
CA ARG A 86 -15.48 7.10 11.09
C ARG A 86 -15.38 8.44 11.79
N ILE A 87 -14.31 9.19 11.51
CA ILE A 87 -14.06 10.50 12.13
C ILE A 87 -15.15 11.50 11.75
N GLN A 88 -15.65 11.44 10.51
CA GLN A 88 -16.68 12.34 10.01
C GLN A 88 -17.79 11.58 9.29
N PRO A 89 -18.64 10.87 10.05
CA PRO A 89 -19.70 10.02 9.47
C PRO A 89 -20.76 10.81 8.67
N CYS A 90 -20.96 12.09 9.02
CA CYS A 90 -21.83 13.02 8.30
C CYS A 90 -21.08 14.33 8.05
N GLU A 91 -21.48 15.05 6.98
CA GLU A 91 -20.89 16.35 6.67
C GLU A 91 -20.97 17.32 7.85
N GLY A 92 -19.80 17.85 8.25
CA GLY A 92 -19.69 18.81 9.36
C GLY A 92 -19.84 18.19 10.77
N VAL A 93 -20.04 16.89 10.90
CA VAL A 93 -20.19 16.20 12.18
C VAL A 93 -18.97 15.31 12.43
N PHE A 94 -18.19 15.65 13.47
CA PHE A 94 -17.02 14.88 13.86
C PHE A 94 -17.33 13.99 15.05
N ASP A 95 -16.97 12.72 14.95
CA ASP A 95 -17.17 11.72 16.00
C ASP A 95 -15.98 11.76 16.97
N GLN A 96 -16.29 12.13 18.23
CA GLN A 96 -15.30 12.23 19.29
C GLN A 96 -14.81 10.84 19.75
N GLU A 97 -15.70 9.86 19.81
CA GLU A 97 -15.36 8.50 20.24
C GLU A 97 -14.41 7.82 19.24
N ALA A 98 -14.71 7.94 17.94
CA ALA A 98 -13.80 7.48 16.90
C ALA A 98 -12.44 8.20 16.94
N THR A 99 -12.43 9.50 17.25
CA THR A 99 -11.19 10.27 17.39
C THR A 99 -10.36 9.76 18.58
N GLU A 100 -10.98 9.53 19.73
CA GLU A 100 -10.32 9.02 20.94
C GLU A 100 -9.79 7.59 20.72
N HIS A 101 -10.49 6.78 19.94
CA HIS A 101 -10.04 5.45 19.56
C HIS A 101 -8.69 5.50 18.83
N TYR A 102 -8.56 6.30 17.76
CA TYR A 102 -7.29 6.42 17.03
C TYR A 102 -6.19 7.07 17.87
N LEU A 103 -6.52 8.02 18.73
CA LEU A 103 -5.54 8.58 19.68
C LEU A 103 -4.99 7.49 20.61
N LYS A 104 -5.87 6.62 21.13
CA LYS A 104 -5.47 5.49 21.98
C LYS A 104 -4.59 4.50 21.23
N GLU A 105 -4.94 4.12 20.02
CA GLU A 105 -4.16 3.20 19.19
C GLU A 105 -2.77 3.75 18.89
N LEU A 106 -2.68 5.00 18.41
CA LEU A 106 -1.41 5.66 18.11
C LEU A 106 -0.53 5.82 19.36
N ALA A 107 -1.13 6.16 20.51
CA ALA A 107 -0.41 6.24 21.77
C ALA A 107 0.16 4.87 22.18
N LEU A 108 -0.63 3.80 22.04
CA LEU A 108 -0.21 2.45 22.38
C LEU A 108 0.94 1.97 21.48
N LEU A 109 0.90 2.26 20.17
CA LEU A 109 2.00 1.98 19.25
C LEU A 109 3.28 2.71 19.69
N LYS A 110 3.17 4.00 20.01
CA LYS A 110 4.30 4.82 20.45
C LYS A 110 4.89 4.32 21.78
N GLU A 111 4.05 3.97 22.76
CA GLU A 111 4.47 3.38 24.05
C GLU A 111 5.23 2.07 23.89
N ASN A 112 4.91 1.30 22.84
CA ASN A 112 5.62 0.07 22.48
C ASN A 112 6.84 0.29 21.57
N GLY A 113 7.21 1.55 21.28
CA GLY A 113 8.37 1.91 20.46
C GLY A 113 8.17 1.64 18.96
N ILE A 114 6.93 1.47 18.51
CA ILE A 114 6.58 1.19 17.10
C ILE A 114 6.38 2.52 16.38
N LYS A 115 7.14 2.74 15.30
CA LYS A 115 7.00 3.92 14.45
C LYS A 115 5.71 3.85 13.62
N THR A 116 4.96 4.95 13.59
CA THR A 116 3.67 5.00 12.92
C THR A 116 3.76 5.61 11.52
N PHE A 117 3.24 4.91 10.52
CA PHE A 117 2.94 5.43 9.19
C PHE A 117 1.42 5.60 9.09
N VAL A 118 0.93 6.83 9.19
CA VAL A 118 -0.51 7.11 9.19
C VAL A 118 -1.01 7.46 7.80
N THR A 119 -1.91 6.65 7.27
CA THR A 119 -2.60 6.90 6.00
C THR A 119 -3.93 7.59 6.27
N LEU A 120 -4.14 8.78 5.67
CA LEU A 120 -5.34 9.58 5.86
C LEU A 120 -6.50 9.15 4.97
N VAL A 121 -6.20 8.63 3.78
CA VAL A 121 -7.21 8.10 2.84
C VAL A 121 -6.65 6.84 2.17
N HIS A 122 -7.24 5.69 2.48
CA HIS A 122 -6.92 4.42 1.84
C HIS A 122 -8.13 3.88 1.06
N PHE A 123 -8.38 4.47 -0.11
CA PHE A 123 -9.51 4.26 -1.02
C PHE A 123 -10.87 4.67 -0.44
N SER A 124 -11.17 4.29 0.80
CA SER A 124 -12.44 4.63 1.45
C SER A 124 -12.52 6.11 1.79
N VAL A 125 -13.72 6.66 1.60
CA VAL A 125 -14.07 8.02 1.98
C VAL A 125 -15.48 8.01 2.59
N PRO A 126 -15.89 9.07 3.33
CA PRO A 126 -17.28 9.16 3.78
C PRO A 126 -18.27 9.08 2.59
N GLN A 127 -19.35 8.32 2.77
CA GLN A 127 -20.40 8.15 1.76
C GLN A 127 -20.93 9.50 1.26
N TRP A 128 -21.18 10.44 2.17
CA TRP A 128 -21.69 11.77 1.83
C TRP A 128 -20.70 12.57 0.95
N PHE A 129 -19.37 12.34 1.09
CA PHE A 129 -18.35 12.97 0.25
C PHE A 129 -18.35 12.33 -1.16
N ALA A 130 -18.46 11.01 -1.24
CA ALA A 130 -18.53 10.29 -2.51
C ALA A 130 -19.78 10.71 -3.32
N GLU A 131 -20.92 10.93 -2.66
CA GLU A 131 -22.17 11.40 -3.27
C GLU A 131 -22.08 12.83 -3.86
N LYS A 132 -21.07 13.59 -3.45
CA LYS A 132 -20.74 14.93 -4.01
C LYS A 132 -19.67 14.86 -5.10
N GLU A 133 -19.58 13.78 -5.87
CA GLU A 133 -18.52 13.51 -6.87
C GLU A 133 -17.12 13.27 -6.28
N GLY A 134 -16.95 13.30 -4.96
CA GLY A 134 -15.69 13.01 -4.29
C GLY A 134 -14.49 13.78 -4.88
N TRP A 135 -13.43 13.07 -5.23
CA TRP A 135 -12.21 13.64 -5.85
C TRP A 135 -12.40 14.08 -7.31
N GLY A 136 -13.53 13.78 -7.94
CA GLY A 136 -13.87 14.24 -9.30
C GLY A 136 -14.10 15.76 -9.39
N ASN A 137 -14.40 16.41 -8.28
CA ASN A 137 -14.58 17.86 -8.18
C ASN A 137 -13.55 18.46 -7.21
N LEU A 138 -12.63 19.29 -7.73
CA LEU A 138 -11.56 19.90 -6.93
C LEU A 138 -12.07 20.81 -5.80
N GLU A 139 -13.26 21.43 -5.98
CA GLU A 139 -13.88 22.27 -4.94
C GLU A 139 -14.23 21.47 -3.67
N ASN A 140 -14.33 20.15 -3.77
CA ASN A 140 -14.58 19.28 -2.63
C ASN A 140 -13.38 19.16 -1.69
N TYR A 141 -12.20 19.67 -2.09
CA TYR A 141 -11.04 19.74 -1.20
C TYR A 141 -11.37 20.40 0.15
N LYS A 142 -12.25 21.40 0.15
CA LYS A 142 -12.72 22.08 1.38
C LYS A 142 -13.23 21.12 2.47
N TYR A 143 -13.83 19.99 2.08
CA TYR A 143 -14.32 18.98 3.03
C TYR A 143 -13.18 18.15 3.59
N PHE A 144 -12.22 17.79 2.76
CA PHE A 144 -10.99 17.12 3.20
C PHE A 144 -10.14 18.05 4.06
N GLU A 145 -10.02 19.31 3.69
CA GLU A 145 -9.34 20.34 4.49
C GLU A 145 -9.96 20.48 5.89
N ALA A 146 -11.29 20.49 6.00
CA ALA A 146 -11.99 20.52 7.29
C ALA A 146 -11.68 19.29 8.14
N TYR A 147 -11.63 18.09 7.52
CA TYR A 147 -11.19 16.87 8.19
C TYR A 147 -9.73 16.98 8.67
N LEU A 148 -8.83 17.45 7.82
CA LEU A 148 -7.42 17.63 8.18
C LEU A 148 -7.25 18.62 9.34
N HIS A 149 -7.92 19.77 9.32
CA HIS A 149 -7.89 20.75 10.42
C HIS A 149 -8.42 20.17 11.74
N TYR A 150 -9.34 19.22 11.67
CA TYR A 150 -9.87 18.56 12.85
C TYR A 150 -8.92 17.50 13.41
N ILE A 151 -8.43 16.58 12.58
CA ILE A 151 -7.72 15.39 13.03
C ILE A 151 -6.20 15.62 13.19
N VAL A 152 -5.55 16.33 12.25
CA VAL A 152 -4.09 16.46 12.23
C VAL A 152 -3.54 17.05 13.52
N PRO A 153 -4.05 18.18 14.05
CA PRO A 153 -3.51 18.75 15.30
C PRO A 153 -3.58 17.78 16.48
N LYS A 154 -4.60 16.91 16.50
CA LYS A 154 -4.82 15.98 17.60
C LYS A 154 -3.84 14.82 17.58
N ILE A 155 -3.60 14.24 16.41
CA ILE A 155 -2.76 13.04 16.27
C ILE A 155 -1.29 13.35 15.94
N ALA A 156 -0.96 14.55 15.47
CA ALA A 156 0.40 14.93 15.05
C ALA A 156 1.51 14.56 16.05
N PRO A 157 1.33 14.69 17.38
CA PRO A 157 2.36 14.29 18.35
C PRO A 157 2.65 12.78 18.39
N LEU A 158 1.78 11.97 17.77
CA LEU A 158 1.84 10.51 17.78
C LEU A 158 2.22 9.92 16.41
N VAL A 159 2.37 10.76 15.37
CA VAL A 159 2.64 10.32 14.00
C VAL A 159 4.11 10.54 13.66
N ASP A 160 4.79 9.46 13.23
CA ASP A 160 6.17 9.52 12.77
C ASP A 160 6.27 9.78 11.26
N PHE A 161 5.31 9.28 10.46
CA PHE A 161 5.25 9.45 9.01
C PHE A 161 3.80 9.62 8.54
N TRP A 162 3.55 10.61 7.70
CA TRP A 162 2.25 10.86 7.10
C TRP A 162 2.17 10.32 5.68
N CYS A 163 1.08 9.65 5.37
CA CYS A 163 0.71 9.23 4.03
C CYS A 163 -0.67 9.79 3.69
N VAL A 164 -0.74 10.79 2.80
CA VAL A 164 -2.01 11.50 2.52
C VAL A 164 -3.00 10.56 1.84
N PHE A 165 -2.58 9.93 0.74
CA PHE A 165 -3.39 8.99 -0.04
C PHE A 165 -2.70 7.66 -0.21
N ASN A 166 -3.50 6.61 -0.46
CA ASN A 166 -3.02 5.33 -0.96
C ASN A 166 -3.41 5.16 -2.42
N GLU A 167 -2.42 4.91 -3.28
CA GLU A 167 -2.56 4.37 -4.64
C GLU A 167 -3.59 5.04 -5.56
N PHE A 168 -3.82 6.34 -5.41
CA PHE A 168 -4.77 7.04 -6.29
C PHE A 168 -4.34 7.00 -7.76
N ASN A 169 -3.11 6.63 -8.05
CA ASN A 169 -2.58 6.46 -9.40
C ASN A 169 -3.14 5.24 -10.14
N LEU A 170 -3.80 4.31 -9.46
CA LEU A 170 -4.43 3.14 -10.09
C LEU A 170 -5.73 3.46 -10.84
N GLU A 171 -6.37 4.57 -10.54
CA GLU A 171 -7.59 4.98 -11.25
C GLU A 171 -7.30 5.29 -12.72
N MET A 172 -8.14 4.78 -13.64
CA MET A 172 -7.98 4.92 -15.08
C MET A 172 -9.28 5.38 -15.76
N GLY A 173 -9.20 5.64 -17.05
CA GLY A 173 -10.31 6.22 -17.83
C GLY A 173 -10.48 7.72 -17.57
N GLU A 174 -11.41 8.36 -18.26
CA GLU A 174 -11.60 9.81 -18.22
C GLU A 174 -11.84 10.34 -16.80
N VAL A 175 -12.73 9.69 -16.06
CA VAL A 175 -13.04 10.06 -14.67
C VAL A 175 -11.85 9.83 -13.75
N GLY A 176 -11.16 8.70 -13.89
CA GLY A 176 -9.99 8.36 -13.08
C GLY A 176 -8.83 9.33 -13.33
N LEU A 177 -8.54 9.68 -14.58
CA LEU A 177 -7.49 10.66 -14.91
C LEU A 177 -7.81 12.06 -14.34
N LYS A 178 -9.09 12.49 -14.38
CA LYS A 178 -9.51 13.74 -13.74
C LYS A 178 -9.32 13.70 -12.22
N ARG A 179 -9.64 12.57 -11.58
CA ARG A 179 -9.40 12.37 -10.15
C ARG A 179 -7.92 12.42 -9.81
N LYS A 180 -7.05 11.75 -10.59
CA LYS A 180 -5.59 11.83 -10.43
C LYS A 180 -5.10 13.29 -10.44
N PHE A 181 -5.53 14.07 -11.43
CA PHE A 181 -5.17 15.49 -11.53
C PHE A 181 -5.56 16.25 -10.26
N ASN A 182 -6.80 16.10 -9.81
CA ASN A 182 -7.30 16.77 -8.61
C ASN A 182 -6.56 16.29 -7.35
N GLN A 183 -6.30 14.98 -7.21
CA GLN A 183 -5.66 14.42 -6.02
C GLN A 183 -4.19 14.83 -5.87
N VAL A 184 -3.46 15.10 -6.95
CA VAL A 184 -2.13 15.71 -6.85
C VAL A 184 -2.22 17.10 -6.21
N ILE A 185 -3.17 17.92 -6.64
CA ILE A 185 -3.39 19.25 -6.06
C ILE A 185 -3.86 19.15 -4.59
N CYS A 186 -4.77 18.21 -4.31
CA CYS A 186 -5.25 17.95 -2.94
C CYS A 186 -4.10 17.47 -2.04
N HIS A 187 -3.21 16.60 -2.55
CA HIS A 187 -2.02 16.15 -1.84
C HIS A 187 -1.11 17.32 -1.47
N ALA A 188 -0.79 18.20 -2.42
CA ALA A 188 0.07 19.35 -2.16
C ALA A 188 -0.53 20.27 -1.09
N ARG A 189 -1.82 20.58 -1.17
CA ARG A 189 -2.52 21.39 -0.17
C ARG A 189 -2.52 20.71 1.21
N ALA A 190 -2.77 19.40 1.25
CA ALA A 190 -2.72 18.61 2.48
C ALA A 190 -1.31 18.59 3.09
N TYR A 191 -0.27 18.45 2.26
CA TYR A 191 1.13 18.55 2.69
C TYR A 191 1.38 19.85 3.44
N HIS A 192 1.06 21.00 2.84
CA HIS A 192 1.27 22.30 3.46
C HIS A 192 0.45 22.49 4.74
N LEU A 193 -0.76 21.97 4.79
CA LEU A 193 -1.58 22.01 6.00
C LEU A 193 -0.97 21.14 7.11
N ILE A 194 -0.59 19.90 6.82
CA ILE A 194 0.03 19.00 7.80
C ILE A 194 1.31 19.62 8.37
N LYS A 195 2.14 20.23 7.51
CA LYS A 195 3.38 20.91 7.93
C LYS A 195 3.17 22.09 8.87
N GLN A 196 1.95 22.64 8.99
CA GLN A 196 1.63 23.64 10.01
C GLN A 196 1.56 23.04 11.43
N TYR A 197 1.27 21.77 11.55
CA TYR A 197 1.04 21.07 12.81
C TYR A 197 2.10 20.02 13.15
N SER A 198 2.85 19.55 12.16
CA SER A 198 3.77 18.42 12.29
C SER A 198 5.06 18.64 11.52
N SER A 199 6.20 18.34 12.16
CA SER A 199 7.50 18.25 11.47
C SER A 199 7.78 16.88 10.86
N ALA A 200 6.93 15.89 11.12
CA ALA A 200 7.08 14.53 10.59
C ALA A 200 7.03 14.53 9.05
N PRO A 201 7.78 13.63 8.40
CA PRO A 201 7.78 13.49 6.95
C PRO A 201 6.39 13.18 6.39
N VAL A 202 6.07 13.79 5.24
CA VAL A 202 4.79 13.62 4.53
C VAL A 202 5.03 13.09 3.13
N SER A 203 4.22 12.14 2.71
CA SER A 203 4.20 11.60 1.35
C SER A 203 2.80 11.11 0.97
N THR A 204 2.70 10.42 -0.15
CA THR A 204 1.55 9.64 -0.62
C THR A 204 2.05 8.28 -1.09
N ALA A 205 1.38 7.20 -0.72
CA ALA A 205 1.74 5.86 -1.17
C ALA A 205 1.37 5.68 -2.64
N HIS A 206 2.38 5.39 -3.44
CA HIS A 206 2.26 5.25 -4.89
C HIS A 206 2.41 3.79 -5.29
N ALA A 207 1.41 3.23 -5.97
CA ALA A 207 1.51 1.90 -6.57
C ALA A 207 2.51 1.96 -7.73
N LEU A 208 3.74 1.50 -7.50
CA LEU A 208 4.78 1.55 -8.51
C LEU A 208 4.89 0.21 -9.24
N ILE A 209 4.53 0.21 -10.51
CA ILE A 209 4.49 -0.97 -11.36
C ILE A 209 5.58 -0.83 -12.43
N HIS A 210 6.39 -1.87 -12.61
CA HIS A 210 7.35 -1.91 -13.72
C HIS A 210 6.65 -2.28 -15.00
N HIS A 211 6.29 -1.29 -15.82
CA HIS A 211 5.77 -1.53 -17.17
C HIS A 211 6.88 -1.95 -18.10
N PHE A 212 6.66 -3.01 -18.85
CA PHE A 212 7.67 -3.62 -19.71
C PHE A 212 7.07 -4.02 -21.05
N ALA A 213 7.64 -3.52 -22.17
CA ALA A 213 7.18 -3.88 -23.49
C ALA A 213 7.38 -5.39 -23.73
N LYS A 214 6.31 -6.12 -24.02
CA LYS A 214 6.39 -7.58 -24.22
C LYS A 214 7.35 -7.95 -25.34
N ARG A 215 7.30 -7.18 -26.42
CA ARG A 215 8.21 -7.30 -27.53
C ARG A 215 9.22 -6.14 -27.50
N GLN A 216 10.40 -6.40 -26.96
CA GLN A 216 11.43 -5.37 -26.72
C GLN A 216 11.92 -4.65 -27.98
N TYR A 217 11.70 -5.23 -29.17
CA TYR A 217 12.08 -4.65 -30.44
C TYR A 217 10.91 -4.01 -31.20
N ASP A 218 9.70 -4.13 -30.67
CA ASP A 218 8.49 -3.60 -31.31
C ASP A 218 8.26 -2.13 -30.90
N ALA A 219 8.11 -1.28 -31.90
CA ALA A 219 7.93 0.16 -31.66
C ALA A 219 6.58 0.48 -31.02
N PHE A 220 5.53 -0.29 -31.32
CA PHE A 220 4.20 -0.07 -30.76
C PHE A 220 4.15 -0.46 -29.29
N ASP A 221 4.72 -1.62 -28.90
CA ASP A 221 4.77 -2.03 -27.50
C ASP A 221 5.60 -1.05 -26.67
N LYS A 222 6.73 -0.54 -27.19
CA LYS A 222 7.53 0.49 -26.51
C LYS A 222 6.80 1.81 -26.35
N ALA A 223 6.10 2.27 -27.38
CA ALA A 223 5.32 3.50 -27.31
C ALA A 223 4.17 3.36 -26.29
N ALA A 224 3.47 2.23 -26.30
CA ALA A 224 2.42 1.94 -25.33
C ALA A 224 2.96 1.80 -23.90
N GLN A 225 4.11 1.16 -23.70
CA GLN A 225 4.80 1.11 -22.40
C GLN A 225 5.08 2.51 -21.87
N ALA A 226 5.71 3.37 -22.68
CA ALA A 226 6.02 4.74 -22.29
C ALA A 226 4.77 5.56 -21.96
N TRP A 227 3.70 5.38 -22.75
CA TRP A 227 2.43 6.05 -22.50
C TRP A 227 1.76 5.59 -21.20
N THR A 228 1.76 4.28 -20.94
CA THR A 228 1.24 3.73 -19.69
C THR A 228 2.03 4.25 -18.49
N ASP A 229 3.35 4.32 -18.60
CA ASP A 229 4.22 4.84 -17.55
C ASP A 229 3.92 6.31 -17.23
N VAL A 230 3.69 7.14 -18.27
CA VAL A 230 3.26 8.54 -18.09
C VAL A 230 1.93 8.62 -17.34
N LEU A 231 0.92 7.83 -17.73
CA LEU A 231 -0.41 7.85 -17.13
C LEU A 231 -0.44 7.29 -15.70
N MET A 232 0.46 6.38 -15.38
CA MET A 232 0.48 5.69 -14.07
C MET A 232 1.46 6.33 -13.09
N HIS A 233 2.59 6.88 -13.56
CA HIS A 233 3.69 7.25 -12.68
C HIS A 233 4.26 8.65 -12.94
N GLU A 234 4.70 8.94 -14.18
CA GLU A 234 5.46 10.14 -14.45
C GLU A 234 4.68 11.44 -14.19
N TYR A 235 3.36 11.46 -14.42
CA TYR A 235 2.53 12.63 -14.11
C TYR A 235 2.69 13.07 -12.65
N PHE A 236 2.82 12.12 -11.72
CA PHE A 236 3.00 12.39 -10.29
C PHE A 236 4.43 12.75 -9.94
N PHE A 237 5.39 11.90 -10.33
CA PHE A 237 6.80 12.15 -10.02
C PHE A 237 7.31 13.46 -10.63
N HIS A 238 6.90 13.74 -11.88
CA HIS A 238 7.24 15.00 -12.54
C HIS A 238 6.64 16.21 -11.79
N ALA A 239 5.36 16.15 -11.41
CA ALA A 239 4.71 17.23 -10.69
C ALA A 239 5.41 17.54 -9.35
N ILE A 240 5.71 16.48 -8.56
CA ILE A 240 6.40 16.63 -7.28
C ILE A 240 7.83 17.20 -7.45
N ARG A 241 8.54 16.82 -8.51
CA ARG A 241 9.90 17.30 -8.77
C ARG A 241 9.97 18.74 -9.30
N THR A 242 8.97 19.15 -10.09
CA THR A 242 9.04 20.39 -10.86
C THR A 242 8.00 21.43 -10.51
N GLY A 243 6.86 21.04 -9.95
CA GLY A 243 5.66 21.87 -9.80
C GLY A 243 4.77 21.90 -11.05
N GLU A 244 5.17 21.22 -12.12
CA GLU A 244 4.37 21.10 -13.35
C GLU A 244 3.56 19.82 -13.35
N LEU A 245 2.26 19.93 -13.15
CA LEU A 245 1.34 18.81 -13.25
C LEU A 245 0.76 18.73 -14.66
N VAL A 246 1.02 17.62 -15.34
CA VAL A 246 0.44 17.31 -16.66
C VAL A 246 -0.22 15.93 -16.56
N VAL A 247 -1.54 15.89 -16.70
CA VAL A 247 -2.28 14.63 -16.87
C VAL A 247 -2.84 14.62 -18.29
N PRO A 248 -2.31 13.77 -19.18
CA PRO A 248 -2.74 13.71 -20.57
C PRO A 248 -4.26 13.58 -20.70
N THR A 249 -4.84 14.28 -21.65
CA THR A 249 -6.29 14.38 -21.93
C THR A 249 -7.14 15.12 -20.88
N VAL A 250 -6.58 15.47 -19.72
CA VAL A 250 -7.25 16.24 -18.66
C VAL A 250 -6.81 17.71 -18.68
N GLY A 251 -5.50 17.94 -18.61
CA GLY A 251 -4.96 19.29 -18.58
C GLY A 251 -3.56 19.40 -17.99
N SER A 252 -3.10 20.64 -17.86
CA SER A 252 -1.83 20.96 -17.21
C SER A 252 -1.96 22.20 -16.35
N VAL A 253 -1.17 22.24 -15.29
CA VAL A 253 -1.00 23.42 -14.43
C VAL A 253 0.43 23.47 -13.92
N PHE A 254 1.00 24.68 -13.86
CA PHE A 254 2.22 24.92 -13.12
C PHE A 254 1.88 25.63 -11.81
N ASP A 255 2.21 24.98 -10.70
CA ASP A 255 2.04 25.53 -9.37
C ASP A 255 3.26 25.16 -8.52
N LYS A 256 4.01 26.17 -8.08
CA LYS A 256 5.19 25.98 -7.23
C LYS A 256 4.85 25.29 -5.89
N GLU A 257 3.62 25.41 -5.43
CA GLU A 257 3.15 24.77 -4.19
C GLU A 257 2.99 23.25 -4.32
N ILE A 258 3.05 22.70 -5.54
CA ILE A 258 3.10 21.24 -5.77
C ILE A 258 4.53 20.71 -5.63
N LYS A 259 5.52 21.57 -5.96
CA LYS A 259 6.92 21.14 -5.95
C LYS A 259 7.36 20.73 -4.54
N ASP A 260 8.09 19.61 -4.47
CA ASP A 260 8.71 19.07 -3.24
C ASP A 260 7.72 18.77 -2.10
N THR A 261 6.46 18.46 -2.43
CA THR A 261 5.42 18.08 -1.45
C THR A 261 5.45 16.60 -1.05
N CYS A 262 6.53 15.89 -1.33
CA CYS A 262 6.85 14.59 -0.74
C CYS A 262 8.23 14.66 -0.11
N ASP A 263 8.33 14.46 1.21
CA ASP A 263 9.61 14.39 1.92
C ASP A 263 10.34 13.05 1.66
N TYR A 264 9.60 12.03 1.28
CA TYR A 264 10.09 10.70 0.93
C TYR A 264 9.18 10.08 -0.14
N TRP A 265 9.66 9.05 -0.80
CA TRP A 265 8.81 8.22 -1.65
C TRP A 265 8.22 7.07 -0.84
N ALA A 266 6.90 7.04 -0.69
CA ALA A 266 6.15 5.91 -0.15
C ALA A 266 5.71 5.02 -1.33
N ILE A 267 6.22 3.80 -1.38
CA ILE A 267 6.07 2.93 -2.56
C ILE A 267 5.39 1.62 -2.17
N ASN A 268 4.27 1.34 -2.83
CA ASN A 268 3.64 0.03 -2.86
C ASN A 268 4.09 -0.68 -4.14
N LEU A 269 4.70 -1.86 -4.01
CA LEU A 269 5.28 -2.55 -5.15
C LEU A 269 5.07 -4.05 -5.02
N TYR A 270 4.50 -4.69 -6.05
CA TYR A 270 4.19 -6.10 -6.02
C TYR A 270 4.80 -6.87 -7.19
N THR A 271 4.69 -6.33 -8.41
CA THR A 271 5.05 -7.06 -9.62
C THR A 271 5.37 -6.11 -10.77
N ARG A 272 5.46 -6.65 -11.98
CA ARG A 272 5.49 -5.89 -13.23
C ARG A 272 4.22 -6.06 -14.04
N GLU A 273 4.03 -5.21 -15.04
CA GLU A 273 3.05 -5.38 -16.10
C GLU A 273 3.72 -5.44 -17.47
N LEU A 274 3.31 -6.39 -18.30
CA LEU A 274 3.74 -6.41 -19.68
C LEU A 274 2.72 -5.73 -20.57
N VAL A 275 3.22 -4.88 -21.43
CA VAL A 275 2.46 -4.15 -22.45
C VAL A 275 2.58 -4.85 -23.78
N ASP A 276 1.45 -5.35 -24.32
CA ASP A 276 1.36 -6.00 -25.63
C ASP A 276 0.24 -5.38 -26.46
N THR A 277 0.59 -4.57 -27.44
CA THR A 277 -0.37 -3.82 -28.27
C THR A 277 -1.20 -4.69 -29.24
N ARG A 278 -0.88 -5.98 -29.37
CA ARG A 278 -1.67 -6.93 -30.19
C ARG A 278 -2.91 -7.43 -29.47
N VAL A 279 -2.99 -7.23 -28.18
CA VAL A 279 -4.11 -7.71 -27.39
C VAL A 279 -5.01 -6.54 -27.06
N PRO A 280 -6.30 -6.60 -27.47
CA PRO A 280 -7.26 -5.60 -27.07
C PRO A 280 -7.39 -5.63 -25.56
N ASN A 281 -6.98 -4.56 -24.91
CA ASN A 281 -7.11 -4.47 -23.48
C ASN A 281 -7.59 -3.08 -23.10
N MET A 282 -8.67 -3.06 -22.38
CA MET A 282 -9.26 -1.82 -21.87
C MET A 282 -8.63 -1.37 -20.55
N ASN A 283 -7.82 -2.21 -19.90
CA ASN A 283 -7.30 -1.98 -18.55
C ASN A 283 -5.77 -2.09 -18.40
N GLY A 284 -5.01 -1.94 -19.50
CA GLY A 284 -3.60 -2.32 -19.52
C GLY A 284 -3.44 -3.84 -19.66
N ALA A 285 -2.42 -4.27 -20.38
CA ALA A 285 -2.26 -5.69 -20.66
C ALA A 285 -1.65 -6.40 -19.46
N ARG A 286 -2.46 -6.90 -18.54
CA ARG A 286 -1.99 -7.92 -17.60
C ARG A 286 -1.95 -9.25 -18.30
N PHE A 287 -0.74 -9.75 -18.60
CA PHE A 287 -0.57 -11.03 -19.25
C PHE A 287 0.12 -12.04 -18.37
N PRO A 288 -0.45 -13.24 -18.30
CA PRO A 288 0.29 -14.37 -17.78
C PRO A 288 1.44 -14.71 -18.73
N PHE A 289 2.66 -14.57 -18.26
CA PHE A 289 3.85 -14.85 -19.04
C PHE A 289 4.25 -16.27 -19.06
N ASN A 290 4.28 -16.80 -17.90
CA ASN A 290 4.61 -18.17 -17.65
C ASN A 290 3.66 -18.63 -16.54
N LYS A 291 2.83 -19.60 -16.85
CA LYS A 291 1.93 -20.19 -15.84
C LYS A 291 2.66 -20.68 -14.59
N MET A 292 3.95 -20.96 -14.71
CA MET A 292 4.79 -21.38 -13.58
C MET A 292 5.28 -20.22 -12.69
N GLN A 293 5.19 -18.99 -13.18
CA GLN A 293 5.59 -17.78 -12.44
C GLN A 293 4.38 -16.97 -11.96
N MET A 294 3.17 -17.39 -12.34
CA MET A 294 1.96 -16.74 -11.88
C MET A 294 1.46 -17.34 -10.61
N ILE A 295 1.13 -16.47 -9.67
CA ILE A 295 0.33 -16.80 -8.52
C ILE A 295 -1.12 -16.58 -8.95
N SER A 296 -1.82 -17.68 -9.23
CA SER A 296 -3.23 -17.62 -9.58
C SER A 296 -4.06 -17.71 -8.31
N MET A 297 -4.63 -16.58 -7.93
CA MET A 297 -5.68 -16.52 -6.92
C MET A 297 -6.97 -16.08 -7.60
N PRO A 298 -8.16 -16.39 -7.07
CA PRO A 298 -9.44 -16.07 -7.70
C PRO A 298 -9.59 -14.60 -8.09
N PHE A 299 -8.95 -13.68 -7.38
CA PHE A 299 -9.03 -12.23 -7.61
C PHE A 299 -7.70 -11.60 -7.99
N TYR A 300 -6.57 -12.31 -7.86
CA TYR A 300 -5.23 -11.79 -8.12
C TYR A 300 -4.47 -12.74 -9.03
N HIS A 301 -4.04 -12.21 -10.18
CA HIS A 301 -3.16 -12.87 -11.11
C HIS A 301 -1.90 -12.01 -11.24
N GLU A 302 -0.90 -12.33 -10.45
CA GLU A 302 0.35 -11.58 -10.42
C GLU A 302 1.51 -12.45 -10.89
N GLU A 303 2.44 -11.86 -11.61
CA GLU A 303 3.68 -12.51 -11.94
C GLU A 303 4.63 -12.44 -10.75
N PHE A 304 5.24 -13.56 -10.38
CA PHE A 304 6.38 -13.55 -9.46
C PHE A 304 7.60 -13.02 -10.19
N PHE A 305 7.94 -11.74 -9.96
CA PHE A 305 9.02 -11.04 -10.64
C PHE A 305 9.73 -10.10 -9.65
N PRO A 306 10.62 -10.65 -8.79
CA PRO A 306 11.35 -9.88 -7.78
C PRO A 306 12.18 -8.72 -8.35
N GLU A 307 12.70 -8.87 -9.57
CA GLU A 307 13.47 -7.83 -10.26
C GLU A 307 12.69 -6.53 -10.49
N ALA A 308 11.34 -6.57 -10.40
CA ALA A 308 10.53 -5.36 -10.42
C ALA A 308 10.93 -4.40 -9.30
N MET A 309 11.25 -4.93 -8.10
CA MET A 309 11.75 -4.14 -6.96
C MET A 309 12.98 -3.34 -7.36
N TYR A 310 13.99 -3.99 -7.93
CA TYR A 310 15.21 -3.35 -8.38
C TYR A 310 14.96 -2.29 -9.47
N HIS A 311 14.22 -2.66 -10.52
CA HIS A 311 13.97 -1.75 -11.66
C HIS A 311 13.16 -0.51 -11.28
N CYS A 312 12.12 -0.70 -10.47
CA CYS A 312 11.30 0.41 -10.00
C CYS A 312 12.08 1.37 -9.12
N LEU A 313 12.85 0.86 -8.16
CA LEU A 313 13.54 1.69 -7.19
C LEU A 313 14.70 2.50 -7.78
N ASN A 314 15.39 1.98 -8.79
CA ASN A 314 16.49 2.69 -9.44
C ASN A 314 16.09 4.02 -10.11
N ARG A 315 14.81 4.30 -10.31
CA ARG A 315 14.30 5.60 -10.79
C ARG A 315 14.04 6.62 -9.67
N LEU A 316 14.22 6.22 -8.39
CA LEU A 316 13.86 7.00 -7.20
C LEU A 316 15.08 7.32 -6.33
N LYS A 317 16.12 7.97 -6.92
CA LYS A 317 17.39 8.29 -6.23
C LYS A 317 17.45 9.71 -5.66
N ASP A 318 16.37 10.46 -5.78
CA ASP A 318 16.33 11.91 -5.46
C ASP A 318 15.88 12.20 -4.02
N ARG A 319 15.36 11.24 -3.30
CA ARG A 319 14.96 11.36 -1.89
C ARG A 319 14.82 10.00 -1.21
N PRO A 320 14.69 9.93 0.14
CA PRO A 320 14.50 8.67 0.86
C PRO A 320 13.30 7.90 0.33
N VAL A 321 13.40 6.56 0.32
CA VAL A 321 12.35 5.64 -0.09
C VAL A 321 11.94 4.75 1.08
N TYR A 322 10.65 4.54 1.26
CA TYR A 322 10.08 3.51 2.12
C TYR A 322 9.16 2.62 1.29
N ILE A 323 9.37 1.31 1.34
CA ILE A 323 8.41 0.36 0.80
C ILE A 323 7.26 0.28 1.79
N THR A 324 6.13 0.87 1.41
CA THR A 324 4.94 0.95 2.27
C THR A 324 3.99 -0.21 2.10
N GLU A 325 4.14 -0.98 1.02
CA GLU A 325 3.51 -2.28 0.82
C GLU A 325 4.33 -3.13 -0.14
N ASN A 326 4.56 -4.39 0.23
CA ASN A 326 5.01 -5.48 -0.64
C ASN A 326 4.63 -6.80 0.01
N GLY A 327 4.08 -7.72 -0.75
CA GLY A 327 3.62 -9.00 -0.25
C GLY A 327 2.97 -9.84 -1.34
N VAL A 328 2.53 -11.03 -0.97
CA VAL A 328 1.91 -11.98 -1.89
C VAL A 328 0.69 -12.64 -1.29
N SER A 329 -0.35 -12.75 -2.08
CA SER A 329 -1.48 -13.58 -1.75
C SER A 329 -1.15 -15.05 -2.05
N ALA A 330 -0.96 -15.85 -1.01
CA ALA A 330 -0.63 -17.26 -1.13
C ALA A 330 -1.32 -18.09 -0.05
N LYS A 331 -2.04 -19.14 -0.46
CA LYS A 331 -2.59 -20.15 0.47
C LYS A 331 -1.47 -20.99 1.08
N ASN A 332 -0.44 -21.31 0.30
CA ASN A 332 0.73 -22.00 0.78
C ASN A 332 1.73 -20.97 1.33
N ASP A 333 1.90 -20.95 2.64
CA ASP A 333 2.80 -20.03 3.33
C ASP A 333 4.28 -20.23 2.98
N GLU A 334 4.67 -21.45 2.55
CA GLU A 334 6.03 -21.73 2.06
C GLU A 334 6.40 -20.85 0.86
N PHE A 335 5.42 -20.56 -0.01
CA PHE A 335 5.66 -19.65 -1.12
C PHE A 335 5.93 -18.22 -0.65
N ARG A 336 5.27 -17.77 0.43
CA ARG A 336 5.52 -16.45 1.02
C ARG A 336 6.93 -16.32 1.58
N LEU A 337 7.52 -17.39 2.11
CA LEU A 337 8.93 -17.41 2.53
C LEU A 337 9.87 -17.10 1.36
N VAL A 338 9.65 -17.76 0.21
CA VAL A 338 10.41 -17.53 -1.02
C VAL A 338 10.22 -16.09 -1.53
N TYR A 339 8.97 -15.64 -1.55
CA TYR A 339 8.64 -14.28 -1.98
C TYR A 339 9.39 -13.24 -1.15
N ILE A 340 9.33 -13.33 0.17
CA ILE A 340 10.02 -12.40 1.08
C ILE A 340 11.52 -12.42 0.81
N ALA A 341 12.15 -13.60 0.73
CA ALA A 341 13.59 -13.72 0.52
C ALA A 341 14.04 -13.11 -0.81
N GLU A 342 13.35 -13.38 -1.91
CA GLU A 342 13.71 -12.91 -3.26
C GLU A 342 13.46 -11.40 -3.42
N TYR A 343 12.32 -10.89 -2.94
CA TYR A 343 12.02 -9.45 -3.06
C TYR A 343 12.94 -8.60 -2.18
N LEU A 344 13.31 -9.07 -0.99
CA LEU A 344 14.28 -8.39 -0.15
C LEU A 344 15.70 -8.48 -0.71
N CYS A 345 16.04 -9.56 -1.41
CA CYS A 345 17.31 -9.65 -2.15
C CYS A 345 17.36 -8.56 -3.24
N ALA A 346 16.33 -8.46 -4.08
CA ALA A 346 16.24 -7.43 -5.12
C ALA A 346 16.26 -6.00 -4.53
N LEU A 347 15.63 -5.79 -3.37
CA LEU A 347 15.69 -4.54 -2.62
C LEU A 347 17.11 -4.22 -2.18
N SER A 348 17.85 -5.22 -1.67
CA SER A 348 19.23 -5.03 -1.24
C SER A 348 20.15 -4.63 -2.39
N GLU A 349 19.93 -5.17 -3.59
CA GLU A 349 20.68 -4.79 -4.80
C GLU A 349 20.38 -3.32 -5.21
N ALA A 350 19.13 -2.87 -5.11
CA ALA A 350 18.80 -1.46 -5.37
C ALA A 350 19.50 -0.52 -4.37
N ILE A 351 19.62 -0.91 -3.11
CA ILE A 351 20.36 -0.15 -2.08
C ILE A 351 21.86 -0.10 -2.42
N LYS A 352 22.46 -1.22 -2.84
CA LYS A 352 23.87 -1.25 -3.28
C LYS A 352 24.14 -0.33 -4.45
N ASP A 353 23.16 -0.17 -5.34
CA ASP A 353 23.22 0.73 -6.49
C ASP A 353 22.87 2.20 -6.15
N GLY A 354 22.77 2.52 -4.87
CA GLY A 354 22.67 3.88 -4.37
C GLY A 354 21.26 4.43 -4.22
N VAL A 355 20.23 3.58 -4.16
CA VAL A 355 18.88 4.02 -3.75
C VAL A 355 18.84 4.13 -2.22
N ASP A 356 18.39 5.27 -1.71
CA ASP A 356 18.27 5.54 -0.26
C ASP A 356 16.98 4.92 0.30
N VAL A 357 16.92 3.57 0.36
CA VAL A 357 15.79 2.87 0.96
C VAL A 357 16.00 2.73 2.46
N ARG A 358 15.04 3.22 3.24
CA ARG A 358 15.13 3.31 4.71
C ARG A 358 14.15 2.43 5.47
N GLY A 359 13.26 1.74 4.78
CA GLY A 359 12.31 0.85 5.44
C GLY A 359 11.49 -0.01 4.48
N TYR A 360 10.95 -1.09 5.04
CA TYR A 360 10.09 -2.05 4.35
C TYR A 360 8.94 -2.48 5.27
N LEU A 361 7.71 -2.29 4.79
CA LEU A 361 6.48 -2.69 5.46
C LEU A 361 5.80 -3.80 4.64
N HIS A 362 5.72 -5.00 5.21
CA HIS A 362 5.07 -6.13 4.54
C HIS A 362 3.56 -5.93 4.44
N TRP A 363 3.00 -6.13 3.24
CA TRP A 363 1.56 -6.25 3.05
C TRP A 363 1.14 -7.71 3.10
N SER A 364 0.43 -8.15 4.15
CA SER A 364 -0.06 -7.34 5.26
C SER A 364 0.26 -8.02 6.59
N LEU A 365 -0.01 -7.32 7.70
CA LEU A 365 0.12 -7.93 9.02
C LEU A 365 -0.75 -9.18 9.13
N MET A 366 -2.01 -9.11 8.71
CA MET A 366 -2.97 -10.19 8.86
C MET A 366 -3.80 -10.41 7.58
N ASP A 367 -4.29 -11.64 7.41
CA ASP A 367 -5.26 -11.96 6.36
C ASP A 367 -6.52 -11.14 6.56
N ASN A 368 -6.86 -10.32 5.58
CA ASN A 368 -7.91 -9.33 5.68
C ASN A 368 -8.92 -9.44 4.53
N TRP A 369 -9.87 -8.53 4.48
CA TRP A 369 -10.81 -8.41 3.39
C TRP A 369 -10.16 -7.68 2.19
N GLU A 370 -9.89 -8.41 1.13
CA GLU A 370 -9.25 -7.88 -0.08
C GLU A 370 -10.30 -7.47 -1.12
N TRP A 371 -10.87 -6.29 -0.92
CA TRP A 371 -11.75 -5.54 -1.85
C TRP A 371 -12.84 -6.39 -2.54
N GLY A 372 -13.50 -7.25 -1.77
CA GLY A 372 -14.60 -8.09 -2.24
C GLY A 372 -14.47 -9.55 -1.87
N SER A 373 -13.37 -9.97 -1.21
CA SER A 373 -13.19 -11.35 -0.80
C SER A 373 -12.25 -11.53 0.38
N TYR A 374 -12.45 -12.63 1.11
CA TYR A 374 -11.54 -13.16 2.11
C TYR A 374 -10.66 -14.33 1.59
N ILE A 375 -10.79 -14.67 0.30
CA ILE A 375 -10.00 -15.75 -0.31
C ILE A 375 -8.50 -15.37 -0.45
N PRO A 376 -8.12 -14.14 -0.85
CA PRO A 376 -6.73 -13.74 -0.87
C PRO A 376 -6.12 -13.72 0.53
N GLN A 377 -4.91 -14.27 0.67
CA GLN A 377 -4.21 -14.40 1.95
C GLN A 377 -2.83 -13.75 1.84
N PHE A 378 -2.76 -12.46 2.15
CA PHE A 378 -1.52 -11.68 2.17
C PHE A 378 -0.83 -11.68 3.55
N GLY A 379 -1.59 -11.97 4.60
CA GLY A 379 -1.15 -11.79 5.97
C GLY A 379 0.01 -12.69 6.39
N LEU A 380 0.90 -12.13 7.20
CA LEU A 380 1.83 -12.91 8.03
C LEU A 380 1.09 -13.67 9.13
N VAL A 381 -0.10 -13.19 9.48
CA VAL A 381 -0.96 -13.75 10.53
C VAL A 381 -2.30 -14.13 9.91
N GLY A 382 -2.73 -15.36 10.14
CA GLY A 382 -4.10 -15.80 9.85
C GLY A 382 -5.10 -15.21 10.84
N VAL A 383 -6.35 -15.07 10.40
CA VAL A 383 -7.46 -14.60 11.25
C VAL A 383 -8.59 -15.64 11.21
N ASP A 384 -8.85 -16.26 12.34
CA ASP A 384 -9.95 -17.21 12.49
C ASP A 384 -11.24 -16.47 12.86
N ARG A 385 -12.02 -16.11 11.85
CA ARG A 385 -13.24 -15.30 12.00
C ARG A 385 -14.39 -16.05 12.67
N GLU A 386 -14.34 -17.38 12.69
CA GLU A 386 -15.37 -18.22 13.32
C GLU A 386 -15.12 -18.40 14.83
N HIS A 387 -13.87 -18.19 15.29
CA HIS A 387 -13.47 -18.34 16.68
C HIS A 387 -12.86 -17.04 17.21
N ASP A 388 -13.73 -16.06 17.46
CA ASP A 388 -13.43 -14.76 18.09
C ASP A 388 -12.27 -14.00 17.43
N PHE A 389 -12.13 -14.13 16.11
CA PHE A 389 -11.06 -13.46 15.33
C PHE A 389 -9.65 -13.80 15.80
N LYS A 390 -9.44 -15.00 16.32
CA LYS A 390 -8.14 -15.43 16.84
C LYS A 390 -7.01 -15.21 15.84
N ARG A 391 -5.92 -14.59 16.32
CA ARG A 391 -4.70 -14.35 15.53
C ARG A 391 -3.83 -15.60 15.51
N MET A 392 -3.42 -16.02 14.31
CA MET A 392 -2.62 -17.23 14.07
C MET A 392 -1.36 -16.87 13.27
N PRO A 393 -0.24 -16.51 13.94
CA PRO A 393 1.01 -16.24 13.23
C PRO A 393 1.45 -17.44 12.38
N LYS A 394 1.77 -17.18 11.12
CA LYS A 394 2.22 -18.20 10.16
C LYS A 394 3.74 -18.41 10.26
N PRO A 395 4.31 -19.50 9.71
CA PRO A 395 5.75 -19.67 9.60
C PRO A 395 6.48 -18.46 9.00
N SER A 396 5.89 -17.81 7.99
CA SER A 396 6.44 -16.59 7.38
C SER A 396 6.56 -15.42 8.34
N ALA A 397 5.70 -15.30 9.35
CA ALA A 397 5.82 -14.27 10.38
C ALA A 397 7.10 -14.44 11.22
N TYR A 398 7.42 -15.67 11.58
CA TYR A 398 8.64 -15.98 12.34
C TYR A 398 9.90 -15.88 11.48
N PHE A 399 9.82 -16.28 10.21
CA PHE A 399 10.91 -16.08 9.25
C PHE A 399 11.21 -14.59 9.04
N TYR A 400 10.16 -13.78 8.85
CA TYR A 400 10.31 -12.33 8.70
C TYR A 400 10.87 -11.70 9.99
N ARG A 401 10.44 -12.15 11.16
CA ARG A 401 11.03 -11.74 12.43
C ARG A 401 12.52 -12.05 12.50
N GLU A 402 12.99 -13.22 12.07
CA GLU A 402 14.42 -13.54 12.03
C GLU A 402 15.20 -12.56 11.14
N ILE A 403 14.64 -12.18 9.98
CA ILE A 403 15.22 -11.17 9.09
C ILE A 403 15.32 -9.81 9.80
N ILE A 404 14.28 -9.41 10.51
CA ILE A 404 14.26 -8.16 11.30
C ILE A 404 15.36 -8.18 12.38
N GLU A 405 15.43 -9.23 13.18
CA GLU A 405 16.40 -9.39 14.26
C GLU A 405 17.86 -9.35 13.77
N HIS A 406 18.12 -9.89 12.57
CA HIS A 406 19.43 -9.88 11.94
C HIS A 406 19.68 -8.64 11.08
N ASN A 407 18.70 -7.81 10.87
CA ASN A 407 18.72 -6.71 9.89
C ASN A 407 19.23 -7.18 8.52
N GLY A 408 18.75 -8.36 8.05
CA GLY A 408 19.19 -8.98 6.82
C GLY A 408 18.86 -10.45 6.72
N TYR A 409 19.38 -11.12 5.71
CA TYR A 409 19.07 -12.50 5.37
C TYR A 409 20.35 -13.36 5.29
N GLU A 410 20.21 -14.59 5.78
CA GLU A 410 21.17 -15.67 5.62
C GLU A 410 20.45 -16.90 5.06
N PRO A 411 21.05 -17.68 4.13
CA PRO A 411 20.38 -18.85 3.52
C PRO A 411 19.89 -19.90 4.54
N GLU A 412 20.54 -20.00 5.67
CA GLU A 412 20.17 -20.92 6.74
C GLU A 412 18.84 -20.57 7.40
N MET A 413 18.43 -19.30 7.35
CA MET A 413 17.10 -18.87 7.86
C MET A 413 15.98 -19.54 7.05
N LEU A 414 16.06 -19.49 5.72
CA LEU A 414 15.04 -20.09 4.86
C LEU A 414 15.01 -21.62 5.01
N LYS A 415 16.17 -22.28 5.14
CA LYS A 415 16.28 -23.73 5.31
C LYS A 415 15.63 -24.27 6.58
N LYS A 416 15.40 -23.42 7.60
CA LYS A 416 14.67 -23.83 8.81
C LYS A 416 13.20 -24.08 8.53
N TYR A 417 12.61 -23.33 7.61
CA TYR A 417 11.18 -23.34 7.31
C TYR A 417 10.84 -24.08 6.02
N LEU A 418 11.80 -24.18 5.09
CA LEU A 418 11.60 -24.73 3.76
C LEU A 418 12.67 -25.78 3.45
N LYS A 419 12.24 -27.03 3.16
CA LYS A 419 13.16 -28.15 2.83
C LYS A 419 13.28 -28.38 1.33
N GLU A 420 12.25 -28.07 0.58
CA GLU A 420 12.17 -28.20 -0.88
C GLU A 420 11.40 -27.01 -1.48
N LEU A 421 11.54 -26.80 -2.77
CA LEU A 421 10.79 -25.73 -3.46
C LEU A 421 9.29 -25.95 -3.31
N PRO A 422 8.53 -24.94 -2.86
CA PRO A 422 7.10 -25.04 -2.77
C PRO A 422 6.49 -25.21 -4.16
N ARG A 423 5.49 -26.06 -4.26
CA ARG A 423 4.69 -26.14 -5.48
C ARG A 423 3.81 -24.90 -5.56
N LEU A 424 3.90 -24.20 -6.69
CA LEU A 424 2.96 -23.14 -7.04
C LEU A 424 1.61 -23.81 -7.33
N SER A 425 0.68 -23.79 -6.39
CA SER A 425 -0.66 -24.37 -6.53
C SER A 425 -1.71 -23.27 -6.65
#